data_5eecd37330cf16fcd0f67875f065c57e
#
_entry.id   5eecd37330cf16fcd0f67875f065c57e
#
_cell.length_a   1.000
_cell.length_b   1.000
_cell.length_c   1.000
_cell.angle_alpha   90.00
_cell.angle_beta   90.00
_cell.angle_gamma   90.00
#
_symmetry.space_group_name_H-M   'P 1'
#
loop_
_entity.id
_entity.type
_entity.pdbx_description
1 polymer ?
#
loop_
_entity_poly.entity_id
_entity_poly.type
_entity_poly.pdbx_seq_one_letter_code
_entity_poly.pdbx_strand_id
1 'polypeptide(L)'
;LYNMKKNHLLVAPAVFAFAVSAAPQKVDFGKLPKNSQEFIQKNFPGEKVKAVEMDREASWDKYTVYFNSGNQVSFEGGSGDCSQIIMKNGSVPMSVIPAKIKTYAGNNYAGQRIVMMETTADGYKVALADKTVLDFDKDGNFTKATK
;
A
#
# COMPACT_ATOMS: atom_id res chain seq x y z
N LEU A 1 14.89 62.73 -32.56
CA LEU A 1 13.86 62.32 -31.59
C LEU A 1 13.86 60.80 -31.50
N TYR A 2 14.57 60.29 -30.49
CA TYR A 2 14.63 58.84 -30.23
C TYR A 2 13.49 58.49 -29.30
N ASN A 3 12.53 57.73 -29.80
CA ASN A 3 11.43 57.21 -28.98
C ASN A 3 11.85 55.82 -28.43
N MET A 4 12.39 55.83 -27.22
CA MET A 4 12.66 54.56 -26.51
C MET A 4 11.34 54.01 -25.98
N LYS A 5 10.79 53.01 -26.68
CA LYS A 5 9.72 52.15 -26.13
C LYS A 5 10.30 51.33 -24.97
N LYS A 6 9.95 51.72 -23.76
CA LYS A 6 10.21 50.88 -22.57
C LYS A 6 9.37 49.62 -22.69
N ASN A 7 9.99 48.52 -23.04
CA ASN A 7 9.38 47.21 -22.89
C ASN A 7 9.35 46.86 -21.40
N HIS A 8 8.18 47.02 -20.79
CA HIS A 8 7.95 46.48 -19.48
C HIS A 8 7.76 44.98 -19.63
N LEU A 9 8.78 44.20 -19.28
CA LEU A 9 8.65 42.76 -19.09
C LEU A 9 7.78 42.59 -17.85
N LEU A 10 6.51 42.19 -18.05
CA LEU A 10 5.66 41.70 -16.97
C LEU A 10 6.15 40.30 -16.61
N VAL A 11 6.98 40.20 -15.59
CA VAL A 11 7.28 38.93 -14.95
C VAL A 11 6.07 38.59 -14.11
N ALA A 12 5.23 37.69 -14.64
CA ALA A 12 4.15 37.11 -13.83
C ALA A 12 4.79 36.30 -12.69
N PRO A 13 4.39 36.51 -11.43
CA PRO A 13 4.88 35.67 -10.33
C PRO A 13 4.38 34.26 -10.59
N ALA A 14 5.30 33.33 -10.72
CA ALA A 14 4.97 31.91 -10.73
C ALA A 14 4.38 31.57 -9.36
N VAL A 15 3.06 31.42 -9.31
CA VAL A 15 2.38 30.90 -8.12
C VAL A 15 2.69 29.41 -8.09
N PHE A 16 3.68 29.03 -7.31
CA PHE A 16 3.87 27.63 -6.95
C PHE A 16 2.72 27.25 -6.03
N ALA A 17 1.71 26.62 -6.59
CA ALA A 17 0.71 25.93 -5.80
C ALA A 17 1.38 24.70 -5.18
N PHE A 18 1.78 24.82 -3.91
CA PHE A 18 2.12 23.64 -3.13
C PHE A 18 0.83 22.84 -2.97
N ALA A 19 0.78 21.67 -3.61
CA ALA A 19 -0.24 20.69 -3.31
C ALA A 19 0.00 20.24 -1.86
N VAL A 20 -0.75 20.80 -0.92
CA VAL A 20 -0.78 20.31 0.46
C VAL A 20 -1.53 18.98 0.38
N SER A 21 -0.80 17.87 0.48
CA SER A 21 -1.39 16.55 0.70
C SER A 21 -2.18 16.63 2.01
N ALA A 22 -3.49 16.35 1.96
CA ALA A 22 -4.29 16.32 3.17
C ALA A 22 -3.75 15.21 4.09
N ALA A 23 -3.60 15.51 5.40
CA ALA A 23 -3.21 14.51 6.39
C ALA A 23 -4.22 13.35 6.40
N PRO A 24 -3.77 12.09 6.68
CA PRO A 24 -4.66 10.96 6.84
C PRO A 24 -5.77 11.26 7.86
N GLN A 25 -7.00 10.92 7.52
CA GLN A 25 -8.16 11.14 8.37
C GLN A 25 -8.52 9.85 9.11
N LYS A 26 -8.64 9.91 10.43
CA LYS A 26 -9.18 8.78 11.22
C LYS A 26 -10.65 8.60 10.92
N VAL A 27 -11.04 7.36 10.67
CA VAL A 27 -12.42 6.96 10.38
C VAL A 27 -12.81 5.72 11.19
N ASP A 28 -14.10 5.48 11.34
CA ASP A 28 -14.58 4.26 11.98
C ASP A 28 -14.39 3.05 11.06
N PHE A 29 -14.19 1.87 11.65
CA PHE A 29 -14.04 0.60 10.91
C PHE A 29 -15.22 0.35 9.95
N GLY A 30 -16.43 0.75 10.33
CA GLY A 30 -17.61 0.65 9.48
C GLY A 30 -17.60 1.52 8.22
N LYS A 31 -16.63 2.45 8.09
CA LYS A 31 -16.43 3.25 6.88
C LYS A 31 -15.62 2.52 5.80
N LEU A 32 -14.95 1.43 6.16
CA LEU A 32 -14.30 0.58 5.17
C LEU A 32 -15.34 0.00 4.19
N PRO A 33 -14.97 -0.22 2.93
CA PRO A 33 -15.76 -1.04 2.02
C PRO A 33 -16.11 -2.39 2.67
N LYS A 34 -17.29 -2.92 2.38
CA LYS A 34 -17.78 -4.13 3.05
C LYS A 34 -16.86 -5.34 2.86
N ASN A 35 -16.36 -5.55 1.65
CA ASN A 35 -15.40 -6.62 1.36
C ASN A 35 -14.08 -6.44 2.12
N SER A 36 -13.64 -5.22 2.38
CA SER A 36 -12.47 -4.94 3.23
C SER A 36 -12.72 -5.32 4.68
N GLN A 37 -13.90 -5.03 5.23
CA GLN A 37 -14.29 -5.46 6.58
C GLN A 37 -14.31 -6.99 6.69
N GLU A 38 -14.91 -7.67 5.72
CA GLU A 38 -14.95 -9.13 5.65
C GLU A 38 -13.56 -9.75 5.52
N PHE A 39 -12.68 -9.12 4.74
CA PHE A 39 -11.28 -9.53 4.61
C PHE A 39 -10.55 -9.52 5.96
N ILE A 40 -10.69 -8.44 6.74
CA ILE A 40 -10.10 -8.32 8.08
C ILE A 40 -10.67 -9.40 9.02
N GLN A 41 -11.98 -9.56 9.06
CA GLN A 41 -12.65 -10.52 9.94
C GLN A 41 -12.24 -11.96 9.63
N LYS A 42 -12.08 -12.29 8.34
CA LYS A 42 -11.71 -13.62 7.88
C LYS A 42 -10.24 -13.97 8.12
N ASN A 43 -9.34 -13.03 7.81
CA ASN A 43 -7.90 -13.30 7.74
C ASN A 43 -7.13 -12.84 8.98
N PHE A 44 -7.72 -11.98 9.80
CA PHE A 44 -7.10 -11.42 11.00
C PHE A 44 -8.02 -11.53 12.23
N PRO A 45 -8.63 -12.69 12.50
CA PRO A 45 -9.66 -12.83 13.55
C PRO A 45 -9.12 -12.61 14.97
N GLY A 46 -7.81 -12.81 15.20
CA GLY A 46 -7.16 -12.61 16.49
C GLY A 46 -6.63 -11.19 16.73
N GLU A 47 -6.70 -10.33 15.72
CA GLU A 47 -6.16 -8.97 15.78
C GLU A 47 -7.22 -7.99 16.30
N LYS A 48 -6.78 -7.04 17.14
CA LYS A 48 -7.62 -5.92 17.59
C LYS A 48 -7.28 -4.67 16.79
N VAL A 49 -8.29 -4.09 16.14
CA VAL A 49 -8.14 -2.84 15.40
C VAL A 49 -7.87 -1.70 16.37
N LYS A 50 -6.75 -1.01 16.19
CA LYS A 50 -6.36 0.18 16.94
C LYS A 50 -6.92 1.45 16.30
N ALA A 51 -6.84 1.55 14.97
CA ALA A 51 -7.31 2.70 14.21
C ALA A 51 -7.52 2.31 12.74
N VAL A 52 -8.37 3.05 12.06
CA VAL A 52 -8.49 3.07 10.61
C VAL A 52 -8.23 4.49 10.14
N GLU A 53 -7.37 4.64 9.15
CA GLU A 53 -7.08 5.91 8.52
C GLU A 53 -7.47 5.87 7.04
N MET A 54 -7.98 6.98 6.56
CA MET A 54 -8.29 7.20 5.16
C MET A 54 -7.36 8.28 4.63
N ASP A 55 -6.57 7.94 3.63
CA ASP A 55 -5.80 8.87 2.82
C ASP A 55 -6.53 9.14 1.51
N ARG A 56 -6.68 10.41 1.17
CA ARG A 56 -7.17 10.80 -0.13
C ARG A 56 -6.00 11.02 -1.06
N GLU A 57 -5.73 10.02 -1.88
CA GLU A 57 -4.80 10.15 -2.99
C GLU A 57 -5.45 10.97 -4.13
N ALA A 58 -4.65 11.40 -5.10
CA ALA A 58 -5.11 12.29 -6.17
C ALA A 58 -6.33 11.78 -6.95
N SER A 59 -6.49 10.46 -7.09
CA SER A 59 -7.54 9.82 -7.90
C SER A 59 -8.38 8.79 -7.15
N TRP A 60 -7.99 8.40 -5.94
CA TRP A 60 -8.66 7.37 -5.15
C TRP A 60 -8.41 7.57 -3.66
N ASP A 61 -9.29 7.00 -2.85
CA ASP A 61 -9.10 6.90 -1.41
C ASP A 61 -8.34 5.60 -1.08
N LYS A 62 -7.46 5.66 -0.10
CA LYS A 62 -6.77 4.50 0.46
C LYS A 62 -7.13 4.38 1.93
N TYR A 63 -7.52 3.20 2.36
CA TYR A 63 -7.75 2.91 3.78
C TYR A 63 -6.60 2.08 4.34
N THR A 64 -6.16 2.40 5.55
CA THR A 64 -5.18 1.59 6.29
C THR A 64 -5.74 1.24 7.65
N VAL A 65 -5.81 -0.06 7.92
CA VAL A 65 -6.18 -0.62 9.22
C VAL A 65 -4.92 -0.89 10.02
N TYR A 66 -4.82 -0.29 11.19
CA TYR A 66 -3.73 -0.49 12.13
C TYR A 66 -4.22 -1.37 13.28
N PHE A 67 -3.47 -2.40 13.60
CA PHE A 67 -3.75 -3.28 14.73
C PHE A 67 -2.91 -2.93 15.96
N ASN A 68 -3.36 -3.33 17.15
CA ASN A 68 -2.60 -3.13 18.40
C ASN A 68 -1.23 -3.82 18.37
N SER A 69 -1.09 -4.90 17.62
CA SER A 69 0.18 -5.62 17.40
C SER A 69 1.24 -4.82 16.64
N GLY A 70 0.84 -3.75 15.94
CA GLY A 70 1.65 -2.99 15.00
C GLY A 70 1.54 -3.49 13.56
N ASN A 71 0.77 -4.56 13.32
CA ASN A 71 0.47 -5.03 11.97
C ASN A 71 -0.47 -4.04 11.24
N GLN A 72 -0.41 -4.02 9.91
CA GLN A 72 -1.18 -3.10 9.08
C GLN A 72 -1.72 -3.80 7.85
N VAL A 73 -2.92 -3.41 7.43
CA VAL A 73 -3.54 -3.84 6.18
C VAL A 73 -4.10 -2.61 5.47
N SER A 74 -3.77 -2.44 4.20
CA SER A 74 -4.27 -1.34 3.37
C SER A 74 -5.19 -1.85 2.28
N PHE A 75 -6.19 -1.03 1.94
CA PHE A 75 -7.22 -1.33 0.95
C PHE A 75 -7.41 -0.16 -0.01
N GLU A 76 -7.72 -0.48 -1.27
CA GLU A 76 -8.16 0.50 -2.26
C GLU A 76 -9.58 0.95 -1.95
N GLY A 77 -9.82 2.25 -1.90
CA GLY A 77 -11.13 2.80 -1.52
C GLY A 77 -12.24 2.50 -2.52
N GLY A 78 -11.92 2.46 -3.80
CA GLY A 78 -12.91 2.22 -4.85
C GLY A 78 -13.38 0.76 -4.94
N SER A 79 -12.44 -0.18 -4.95
CA SER A 79 -12.72 -1.62 -5.05
C SER A 79 -12.87 -2.29 -3.69
N GLY A 80 -12.25 -1.75 -2.65
CA GLY A 80 -12.13 -2.39 -1.34
C GLY A 80 -11.14 -3.56 -1.31
N ASP A 81 -10.36 -3.74 -2.37
CA ASP A 81 -9.38 -4.81 -2.45
C ASP A 81 -8.16 -4.53 -1.59
N CYS A 82 -7.60 -5.57 -1.00
CA CYS A 82 -6.37 -5.47 -0.23
C CYS A 82 -5.19 -5.11 -1.16
N SER A 83 -4.53 -3.99 -0.87
CA SER A 83 -3.37 -3.53 -1.63
C SER A 83 -2.05 -3.83 -0.94
N GLN A 84 -2.02 -3.87 0.40
CA GLN A 84 -0.79 -4.12 1.14
C GLN A 84 -1.06 -4.73 2.52
N ILE A 85 -0.21 -5.65 2.93
CA ILE A 85 -0.16 -6.21 4.28
C ILE A 85 1.26 -6.05 4.80
N ILE A 86 1.41 -5.48 6.00
CA ILE A 86 2.71 -5.35 6.68
C ILE A 86 2.59 -5.98 8.07
N MET A 87 3.41 -6.99 8.31
CA MET A 87 3.43 -7.73 9.57
C MET A 87 4.67 -7.37 10.38
N LYS A 88 4.49 -6.56 11.41
CA LYS A 88 5.53 -6.30 12.40
C LYS A 88 5.74 -7.52 13.30
N ASN A 89 4.67 -8.24 13.57
CA ASN A 89 4.65 -9.46 14.36
C ASN A 89 3.95 -10.58 13.57
N GLY A 90 4.53 -11.77 13.55
CA GLY A 90 3.98 -12.92 12.85
C GLY A 90 4.27 -12.90 11.35
N SER A 91 3.39 -13.50 10.57
CA SER A 91 3.52 -13.67 9.11
C SER A 91 2.24 -13.27 8.41
N VAL A 92 2.36 -12.86 7.15
CA VAL A 92 1.20 -12.68 6.28
C VAL A 92 0.40 -13.99 6.24
N PRO A 93 -0.93 -13.96 6.47
CA PRO A 93 -1.75 -15.17 6.44
C PRO A 93 -1.60 -15.91 5.11
N MET A 94 -1.38 -17.23 5.17
CA MET A 94 -1.20 -18.05 3.96
C MET A 94 -2.44 -18.04 3.06
N SER A 95 -3.63 -17.81 3.63
CA SER A 95 -4.90 -17.73 2.90
C SER A 95 -4.97 -16.59 1.88
N VAL A 96 -4.18 -15.53 2.07
CA VAL A 96 -4.19 -14.34 1.19
C VAL A 96 -3.04 -14.34 0.17
N ILE A 97 -2.10 -15.27 0.29
CA ILE A 97 -0.95 -15.35 -0.61
C ILE A 97 -1.30 -16.22 -1.82
N PRO A 98 -1.11 -15.73 -3.05
CA PRO A 98 -1.30 -16.55 -4.26
C PRO A 98 -0.52 -17.87 -4.21
N ALA A 99 -1.10 -18.94 -4.70
CA ALA A 99 -0.51 -20.29 -4.60
C ALA A 99 0.89 -20.40 -5.20
N LYS A 100 1.13 -19.80 -6.35
CA LYS A 100 2.45 -19.80 -7.00
C LYS A 100 3.53 -19.09 -6.16
N ILE A 101 3.16 -18.00 -5.49
CA ILE A 101 4.07 -17.26 -4.60
C ILE A 101 4.41 -18.11 -3.38
N LYS A 102 3.41 -18.75 -2.75
CA LYS A 102 3.64 -19.68 -1.64
C LYS A 102 4.59 -20.80 -2.03
N THR A 103 4.35 -21.42 -3.18
CA THR A 103 5.19 -22.51 -3.69
C THR A 103 6.62 -22.05 -3.93
N TYR A 104 6.80 -20.91 -4.60
CA TYR A 104 8.12 -20.36 -4.88
C TYR A 104 8.89 -20.05 -3.59
N ALA A 105 8.27 -19.33 -2.65
CA ALA A 105 8.88 -18.98 -1.37
C ALA A 105 9.22 -20.23 -0.54
N GLY A 106 8.33 -21.22 -0.49
CA GLY A 106 8.56 -22.47 0.21
C GLY A 106 9.70 -23.29 -0.37
N ASN A 107 9.86 -23.31 -1.70
CA ASN A 107 10.93 -24.07 -2.37
C ASN A 107 12.29 -23.39 -2.33
N ASN A 108 12.35 -22.06 -2.39
CA ASN A 108 13.60 -21.30 -2.54
C ASN A 108 14.03 -20.58 -1.27
N TYR A 109 13.13 -20.32 -0.34
CA TYR A 109 13.35 -19.59 0.91
C TYR A 109 12.67 -20.29 2.09
N ALA A 110 12.84 -21.59 2.18
CA ALA A 110 12.25 -22.41 3.24
C ALA A 110 12.61 -21.87 4.64
N GLY A 111 11.63 -21.81 5.54
CA GLY A 111 11.80 -21.29 6.89
C GLY A 111 11.76 -19.77 7.03
N GLN A 112 11.74 -19.02 5.92
CA GLN A 112 11.57 -17.57 5.95
C GLN A 112 10.10 -17.20 6.04
N ARG A 113 9.76 -16.32 7.00
CA ARG A 113 8.41 -15.76 7.13
C ARG A 113 8.20 -14.68 6.08
N ILE A 114 7.01 -14.67 5.47
CA ILE A 114 6.56 -13.55 4.65
C ILE A 114 6.00 -12.48 5.59
N VAL A 115 6.63 -11.32 5.63
CA VAL A 115 6.27 -10.23 6.55
C VAL A 115 5.65 -9.02 5.84
N MET A 116 5.65 -9.01 4.52
CA MET A 116 4.95 -8.01 3.73
C MET A 116 4.48 -8.62 2.42
N MET A 117 3.29 -8.24 1.98
CA MET A 117 2.80 -8.48 0.63
C MET A 117 2.14 -7.21 0.11
N GLU A 118 2.46 -6.85 -1.11
CA GLU A 118 1.91 -5.68 -1.79
C GLU A 118 1.49 -6.08 -3.20
N THR A 119 0.29 -5.66 -3.60
CA THR A 119 -0.16 -5.73 -4.99
C THR A 119 0.29 -4.47 -5.71
N THR A 120 1.03 -4.63 -6.80
CA THR A 120 1.54 -3.53 -7.61
C THR A 120 0.86 -3.51 -8.98
N ALA A 121 1.08 -2.45 -9.76
CA ALA A 121 0.56 -2.38 -11.13
C ALA A 121 1.07 -3.54 -12.01
N ASP A 122 2.26 -4.07 -11.73
CA ASP A 122 2.92 -5.12 -12.52
C ASP A 122 2.77 -6.53 -11.94
N GLY A 123 2.23 -6.66 -10.74
CA GLY A 123 2.08 -7.95 -10.08
C GLY A 123 2.12 -7.86 -8.56
N TYR A 124 3.07 -8.56 -7.93
CA TYR A 124 3.18 -8.65 -6.49
C TYR A 124 4.61 -8.41 -6.02
N LYS A 125 4.73 -7.79 -4.87
CA LYS A 125 5.99 -7.66 -4.12
C LYS A 125 5.83 -8.31 -2.75
N VAL A 126 6.78 -9.15 -2.38
CA VAL A 126 6.77 -9.88 -1.12
C VAL A 126 8.09 -9.65 -0.39
N ALA A 127 8.06 -9.28 0.87
CA ALA A 127 9.25 -9.19 1.70
C ALA A 127 9.31 -10.34 2.71
N LEU A 128 10.49 -10.91 2.84
CA LEU A 128 10.80 -11.95 3.81
C LEU A 128 11.40 -11.35 5.10
N ALA A 129 11.38 -12.11 6.18
CA ALA A 129 11.87 -11.66 7.47
C ALA A 129 13.36 -11.28 7.46
N ASP A 130 14.17 -11.85 6.56
CA ASP A 130 15.59 -11.53 6.36
C ASP A 130 15.84 -10.29 5.48
N LYS A 131 14.76 -9.55 5.15
CA LYS A 131 14.73 -8.36 4.27
C LYS A 131 14.91 -8.65 2.77
N THR A 132 14.95 -9.89 2.35
CA THR A 132 14.88 -10.24 0.92
C THR A 132 13.50 -9.83 0.37
N VAL A 133 13.49 -9.14 -0.76
CA VAL A 133 12.28 -8.75 -1.48
C VAL A 133 12.18 -9.55 -2.77
N LEU A 134 11.03 -10.16 -2.98
CA LEU A 134 10.72 -10.97 -4.16
C LEU A 134 9.63 -10.25 -4.97
N ASP A 135 9.90 -10.06 -6.25
CA ASP A 135 8.94 -9.52 -7.21
C ASP A 135 8.35 -10.65 -8.05
N PHE A 136 7.05 -10.58 -8.30
CA PHE A 136 6.27 -11.52 -9.10
C PHE A 136 5.41 -10.77 -10.10
N ASP A 137 5.18 -11.38 -11.27
CA ASP A 137 4.25 -10.84 -12.26
C ASP A 137 2.77 -11.03 -11.81
N LYS A 138 1.84 -10.57 -12.64
CA LYS A 138 0.38 -10.67 -12.36
C LYS A 138 -0.12 -12.11 -12.25
N ASP A 139 0.56 -13.05 -12.88
CA ASP A 139 0.22 -14.48 -12.84
C ASP A 139 0.89 -15.20 -11.65
N GLY A 140 1.65 -14.48 -10.84
CA GLY A 140 2.37 -15.03 -9.68
C GLY A 140 3.69 -15.71 -10.04
N ASN A 141 4.24 -15.47 -11.22
CA ASN A 141 5.53 -15.99 -11.61
C ASN A 141 6.65 -15.08 -11.09
N PHE A 142 7.69 -15.69 -10.54
CA PHE A 142 8.85 -14.97 -10.03
C PHE A 142 9.58 -14.19 -11.14
N THR A 143 9.97 -12.96 -10.83
CA THR A 143 10.71 -12.09 -11.76
C THR A 143 12.06 -11.66 -11.23
N LYS A 144 12.16 -11.27 -9.95
CA LYS A 144 13.38 -10.73 -9.38
C LYS A 144 13.46 -10.90 -7.86
N ALA A 145 14.68 -11.11 -7.34
CA ALA A 145 14.98 -11.00 -5.91
C ALA A 145 16.00 -9.90 -5.65
N THR A 146 15.79 -9.14 -4.58
CA THR A 146 16.67 -8.05 -4.12
C THR A 146 16.91 -8.21 -2.62
N LYS A 147 18.17 -7.99 -2.16
CA LYS A 147 18.52 -8.02 -0.74
C LYS A 147 19.09 -6.70 -0.30
#